data_74231cd18219101e20523f255ce3514a
#
_entry.id   74231cd18219101e20523f255ce3514a
#
_cell.length_a   1.000
_cell.length_b   1.000
_cell.length_c   1.000
_cell.angle_alpha   90.00
_cell.angle_beta   90.00
_cell.angle_gamma   90.00
#
_symmetry.space_group_name_H-M   'P 1'
#
loop_
_entity.id
_entity.type
_entity.pdbx_description
1 polymer ?
#
loop_
_entity_poly.entity_id
_entity_poly.type
_entity_poly.pdbx_seq_one_letter_code
_entity_poly.pdbx_strand_id
1 'polypeptide(L)'
;IGLQEFSTWDETYIHDKLSDDRTVLMERVEGDHHEPWTWTKEHGKGRVFYTAYGHDERTWTNPGFHQLMKQGIVWAVNEEARKQWADFRKEIPTLIYREEANIPNYEKRNPSPKYQEPLSPEESKKLIQVPVGFDLELFASEPDIINPIAMDWDEKGRLWVIETVDYPNSVRDEEGVGDDRIKICEDTDGDGKADKFTVFADKLNIPTSLVFANGGIIVSQAPHFLFLKDNDGDDKADIRETII
;
A
#
# COMPACT_ATOMS: atom_id res chain seq x y z
N ILE A 1 29.46 3.03 22.56
CA ILE A 1 28.05 3.29 22.42
C ILE A 1 27.15 2.06 22.82
N GLY A 2 27.48 1.30 23.87
CA GLY A 2 26.50 0.48 24.54
C GLY A 2 25.83 -0.68 23.78
N LEU A 3 26.34 -1.13 22.65
CA LEU A 3 25.90 -2.39 22.06
C LEU A 3 26.51 -3.54 22.93
N GLN A 4 25.63 -4.41 23.38
CA GLN A 4 26.07 -5.64 24.06
C GLN A 4 26.52 -6.65 23.01
N GLU A 5 27.53 -7.44 23.34
CA GLU A 5 27.92 -8.56 22.51
C GLU A 5 26.75 -9.53 22.31
N PHE A 6 26.56 -9.96 21.07
CA PHE A 6 25.56 -10.96 20.75
C PHE A 6 26.10 -11.95 19.71
N SER A 7 25.54 -13.14 19.70
CA SER A 7 25.86 -14.20 18.77
C SER A 7 24.57 -14.62 18.05
N THR A 8 24.65 -14.82 16.76
CA THR A 8 23.55 -15.33 15.94
C THR A 8 24.10 -16.20 14.82
N TRP A 9 23.25 -17.01 14.25
CA TRP A 9 23.52 -17.70 12.99
C TRP A 9 22.84 -16.94 11.85
N ASP A 10 23.60 -16.67 10.78
CA ASP A 10 23.08 -15.94 9.63
C ASP A 10 23.82 -16.36 8.38
N GLU A 11 23.31 -16.02 7.20
CA GLU A 11 24.00 -16.19 5.95
C GLU A 11 25.22 -15.27 5.87
N THR A 12 26.25 -15.68 5.17
CA THR A 12 27.49 -14.91 5.01
C THR A 12 27.63 -14.40 3.58
N TYR A 13 28.05 -13.14 3.45
CA TYR A 13 28.21 -12.43 2.20
C TYR A 13 29.65 -11.99 1.99
N ILE A 14 30.03 -11.82 0.72
CA ILE A 14 31.22 -11.11 0.29
C ILE A 14 30.74 -9.95 -0.56
N HIS A 15 31.18 -8.75 -0.21
CA HIS A 15 30.80 -7.54 -0.92
C HIS A 15 31.82 -7.19 -1.98
N ASP A 16 31.36 -6.78 -3.15
CA ASP A 16 32.19 -6.25 -4.23
C ASP A 16 31.94 -4.76 -4.43
N LYS A 17 32.96 -4.03 -4.81
CA LYS A 17 32.91 -2.60 -5.16
C LYS A 17 32.34 -1.68 -4.07
N LEU A 18 32.63 -1.98 -2.83
CA LEU A 18 32.33 -1.07 -1.72
C LEU A 18 33.15 0.23 -1.84
N SER A 19 32.50 1.39 -1.65
CA SER A 19 33.20 2.69 -1.67
C SER A 19 34.04 2.89 -0.41
N ASP A 20 35.16 3.60 -0.53
CA ASP A 20 36.13 3.79 0.57
C ASP A 20 35.69 4.84 1.61
N ASP A 21 34.67 5.63 1.30
CA ASP A 21 34.15 6.71 2.15
C ASP A 21 33.15 6.25 3.24
N ARG A 22 33.25 4.98 3.64
CA ARG A 22 32.47 4.38 4.74
C ARG A 22 33.28 4.30 6.04
N THR A 23 32.56 4.31 7.17
CA THR A 23 33.12 3.97 8.47
C THR A 23 32.67 2.58 8.86
N VAL A 24 33.60 1.64 8.91
CA VAL A 24 33.34 0.24 9.32
C VAL A 24 33.14 0.19 10.82
N LEU A 25 32.03 -0.38 11.27
CA LEU A 25 31.67 -0.55 12.68
C LEU A 25 31.88 -1.99 13.16
N MET A 26 31.67 -2.96 12.29
CA MET A 26 31.86 -4.37 12.58
C MET A 26 32.43 -5.07 11.33
N GLU A 27 33.30 -6.04 11.56
CA GLU A 27 33.84 -6.89 10.51
C GLU A 27 33.52 -8.36 10.80
N ARG A 28 33.30 -9.13 9.74
CA ARG A 28 33.36 -10.57 9.79
C ARG A 28 34.81 -11.00 9.48
N VAL A 29 35.40 -11.77 10.38
CA VAL A 29 36.80 -12.20 10.24
C VAL A 29 36.85 -13.71 10.06
N GLU A 30 37.51 -14.14 8.98
CA GLU A 30 37.80 -15.54 8.68
C GLU A 30 39.28 -15.69 8.29
N GLY A 31 40.10 -16.15 9.22
CA GLY A 31 41.56 -16.17 9.05
C GLY A 31 42.08 -14.75 8.83
N ASP A 32 42.74 -14.52 7.70
CA ASP A 32 43.27 -13.20 7.32
C ASP A 32 42.28 -12.35 6.50
N HIS A 33 41.06 -12.86 6.24
CA HIS A 33 40.04 -12.14 5.51
C HIS A 33 39.15 -11.33 6.46
N HIS A 34 39.04 -10.02 6.18
CA HIS A 34 38.24 -9.05 6.93
C HIS A 34 37.15 -8.49 6.01
N GLU A 35 35.90 -8.87 6.25
CA GLU A 35 34.74 -8.40 5.48
C GLU A 35 33.99 -7.33 6.26
N PRO A 36 33.80 -6.11 5.70
CA PRO A 36 32.99 -5.06 6.31
C PRO A 36 31.53 -5.52 6.46
N TRP A 37 31.13 -5.79 7.70
CA TRP A 37 29.83 -6.41 7.99
C TRP A 37 28.76 -5.42 8.39
N THR A 38 29.14 -4.40 9.16
CA THR A 38 28.29 -3.29 9.53
C THR A 38 29.06 -1.99 9.36
N TRP A 39 28.47 -1.02 8.67
CA TRP A 39 29.15 0.23 8.41
C TRP A 39 28.17 1.41 8.28
N THR A 40 28.71 2.60 8.36
CA THR A 40 28.00 3.87 8.15
C THR A 40 28.65 4.68 7.07
N LYS A 41 27.87 5.56 6.43
CA LYS A 41 28.33 6.46 5.39
C LYS A 41 27.44 7.70 5.35
N GLU A 42 28.01 8.83 4.99
CA GLU A 42 27.26 10.00 4.56
C GLU A 42 27.03 9.97 3.04
N HIS A 43 25.83 10.28 2.59
CA HIS A 43 25.50 10.37 1.17
C HIS A 43 24.69 11.64 0.91
N GLY A 44 25.32 12.65 0.32
CA GLY A 44 24.75 13.98 0.17
C GLY A 44 24.41 14.58 1.55
N LYS A 45 23.13 14.89 1.78
CA LYS A 45 22.64 15.37 3.09
C LYS A 45 22.11 14.24 3.99
N GLY A 46 22.12 13.00 3.50
CA GLY A 46 21.62 11.84 4.21
C GLY A 46 22.70 11.01 4.86
N ARG A 47 22.30 10.09 5.72
CA ARG A 47 23.16 9.10 6.38
C ARG A 47 22.68 7.71 6.06
N VAL A 48 23.62 6.82 5.81
CA VAL A 48 23.37 5.41 5.51
C VAL A 48 23.95 4.58 6.64
N PHE A 49 23.14 3.73 7.23
CA PHE A 49 23.54 2.63 8.09
C PHE A 49 23.27 1.34 7.34
N TYR A 50 24.25 0.48 7.28
CA TYR A 50 24.17 -0.82 6.63
C TYR A 50 24.61 -1.91 7.59
N THR A 51 23.96 -3.05 7.51
CA THR A 51 24.42 -4.29 8.14
C THR A 51 24.10 -5.49 7.26
N ALA A 52 25.01 -6.44 7.18
CA ALA A 52 24.82 -7.69 6.45
C ALA A 52 24.07 -8.76 7.25
N TYR A 53 23.72 -8.48 8.49
CA TYR A 53 22.83 -9.34 9.28
C TYR A 53 21.39 -9.21 8.82
N GLY A 54 20.59 -10.29 8.94
CA GLY A 54 19.13 -10.23 8.81
C GLY A 54 18.53 -11.12 7.73
N HIS A 55 19.26 -12.12 7.23
CA HIS A 55 18.69 -13.13 6.35
C HIS A 55 17.93 -14.21 7.12
N ASP A 56 18.45 -14.63 8.26
CA ASP A 56 17.90 -15.75 9.03
C ASP A 56 16.94 -15.30 10.17
N GLU A 57 15.87 -16.04 10.39
CA GLU A 57 14.87 -15.77 11.44
C GLU A 57 15.49 -15.73 12.85
N ARG A 58 16.56 -16.50 13.09
CA ARG A 58 17.29 -16.51 14.37
C ARG A 58 17.96 -15.17 14.65
N THR A 59 18.38 -14.47 13.61
CA THR A 59 18.89 -13.10 13.72
C THR A 59 17.77 -12.13 14.07
N TRP A 60 16.61 -12.25 13.44
CA TRP A 60 15.44 -11.40 13.72
C TRP A 60 14.85 -11.58 15.12
N THR A 61 15.06 -12.73 15.75
CA THR A 61 14.63 -12.97 17.14
C THR A 61 15.69 -12.57 18.18
N ASN A 62 16.87 -12.15 17.75
CA ASN A 62 18.00 -11.83 18.63
C ASN A 62 17.91 -10.40 19.20
N PRO A 63 17.87 -10.23 20.55
CA PRO A 63 17.80 -8.90 21.17
C PRO A 63 18.99 -7.99 20.84
N GLY A 64 20.20 -8.57 20.65
CA GLY A 64 21.39 -7.82 20.26
C GLY A 64 21.27 -7.23 18.86
N PHE A 65 20.71 -8.00 17.91
CA PHE A 65 20.39 -7.50 16.57
C PHE A 65 19.34 -6.39 16.64
N HIS A 66 18.28 -6.54 17.43
CA HIS A 66 17.29 -5.47 17.62
C HIS A 66 17.93 -4.17 18.14
N GLN A 67 18.88 -4.30 19.08
CA GLN A 67 19.60 -3.16 19.62
C GLN A 67 20.48 -2.50 18.53
N LEU A 68 21.19 -3.30 17.72
CA LEU A 68 21.99 -2.82 16.59
C LEU A 68 21.12 -2.04 15.59
N MET A 69 20.00 -2.61 15.16
CA MET A 69 19.07 -1.97 14.22
C MET A 69 18.50 -0.68 14.80
N LYS A 70 18.04 -0.69 16.04
CA LYS A 70 17.53 0.50 16.73
C LYS A 70 18.58 1.63 16.76
N GLN A 71 19.82 1.32 17.09
CA GLN A 71 20.89 2.32 17.13
C GLN A 71 21.24 2.84 15.75
N GLY A 72 21.29 1.96 14.73
CA GLY A 72 21.53 2.34 13.34
C GLY A 72 20.45 3.29 12.80
N ILE A 73 19.19 2.97 13.03
CA ILE A 73 18.05 3.81 12.64
C ILE A 73 18.12 5.17 13.35
N VAL A 74 18.32 5.16 14.68
CA VAL A 74 18.41 6.39 15.47
C VAL A 74 19.57 7.26 15.03
N TRP A 75 20.69 6.66 14.62
CA TRP A 75 21.82 7.40 14.08
C TRP A 75 21.53 7.97 12.68
N ALA A 76 20.90 7.19 11.80
CA ALA A 76 20.60 7.62 10.44
C ALA A 76 19.59 8.78 10.40
N VAL A 77 18.62 8.81 11.32
CA VAL A 77 17.62 9.88 11.43
C VAL A 77 18.20 11.09 12.14
N ASN A 78 18.25 12.25 11.48
CA ASN A 78 18.72 13.50 12.08
C ASN A 78 17.72 14.09 13.10
N GLU A 79 18.14 15.10 13.86
CA GLU A 79 17.30 15.70 14.91
C GLU A 79 16.06 16.41 14.36
N GLU A 80 16.18 17.03 13.19
CA GLU A 80 15.06 17.69 12.53
C GLU A 80 13.98 16.69 12.13
N ALA A 81 14.37 15.58 11.48
CA ALA A 81 13.44 14.52 11.13
C ALA A 81 12.80 13.87 12.36
N ARG A 82 13.55 13.73 13.47
CA ARG A 82 12.99 13.25 14.75
C ARG A 82 11.94 14.19 15.31
N LYS A 83 12.19 15.50 15.22
CA LYS A 83 11.23 16.50 15.67
C LYS A 83 9.97 16.47 14.80
N GLN A 84 10.12 16.47 13.48
CA GLN A 84 9.01 16.34 12.53
C GLN A 84 8.18 15.07 12.81
N TRP A 85 8.84 13.94 13.04
CA TRP A 85 8.15 12.70 13.42
C TRP A 85 7.43 12.81 14.75
N ALA A 86 8.05 13.44 15.76
CA ALA A 86 7.42 13.61 17.06
C ALA A 86 6.20 14.54 16.99
N ASP A 87 6.20 15.54 16.11
CA ASP A 87 5.07 16.41 15.85
C ASP A 87 3.97 15.68 15.06
N PHE A 88 4.35 14.98 13.99
CA PHE A 88 3.42 14.17 13.18
C PHE A 88 2.69 13.11 14.03
N ARG A 89 3.40 12.43 14.94
CA ARG A 89 2.77 11.43 15.83
C ARG A 89 1.63 11.97 16.69
N LYS A 90 1.58 13.26 16.95
CA LYS A 90 0.48 13.89 17.72
C LYS A 90 -0.80 14.00 16.88
N GLU A 91 -0.65 13.98 15.55
CA GLU A 91 -1.76 14.10 14.60
C GLU A 91 -2.28 12.73 14.13
N ILE A 92 -1.53 11.64 14.42
CA ILE A 92 -1.94 10.28 14.07
C ILE A 92 -3.17 9.91 14.90
N PRO A 93 -4.27 9.49 14.26
CA PRO A 93 -5.45 9.04 14.96
C PRO A 93 -5.16 7.79 15.81
N THR A 94 -5.83 7.67 16.93
CA THR A 94 -5.73 6.46 17.77
C THR A 94 -6.54 5.35 17.13
N LEU A 95 -5.87 4.23 16.82
CA LEU A 95 -6.54 3.04 16.30
C LEU A 95 -7.28 2.33 17.43
N ILE A 96 -8.56 2.08 17.22
CA ILE A 96 -9.44 1.37 18.15
C ILE A 96 -9.66 -0.04 17.63
N TYR A 97 -9.46 -1.04 18.49
CA TYR A 97 -9.64 -2.44 18.14
C TYR A 97 -10.75 -3.07 18.98
N ARG A 98 -11.62 -3.86 18.34
CA ARG A 98 -12.64 -4.67 19.03
C ARG A 98 -12.05 -6.00 19.44
N GLU A 99 -12.10 -6.30 20.73
CA GLU A 99 -11.63 -7.60 21.27
C GLU A 99 -12.67 -8.71 21.00
N GLU A 100 -13.97 -8.34 20.89
CA GLU A 100 -15.08 -9.29 20.71
C GLU A 100 -15.25 -9.74 19.25
N ALA A 101 -14.61 -9.06 18.30
CA ALA A 101 -14.74 -9.42 16.90
C ALA A 101 -14.08 -10.78 16.63
N ASN A 102 -14.89 -11.74 16.21
CA ASN A 102 -14.39 -13.07 15.82
C ASN A 102 -13.80 -13.02 14.41
N ILE A 103 -12.53 -12.63 14.32
CA ILE A 103 -11.80 -12.63 13.06
C ILE A 103 -11.11 -13.99 12.89
N PRO A 104 -11.35 -14.71 11.79
CA PRO A 104 -10.69 -15.97 11.52
C PRO A 104 -9.17 -15.80 11.40
N ASN A 105 -8.42 -16.60 12.14
CA ASN A 105 -6.96 -16.61 12.09
C ASN A 105 -6.44 -17.78 11.23
N TYR A 106 -6.68 -17.72 9.93
CA TYR A 106 -6.31 -18.78 8.99
C TYR A 106 -4.79 -19.01 8.91
N GLU A 107 -4.01 -17.94 9.06
CA GLU A 107 -2.54 -17.97 9.00
C GLU A 107 -1.90 -18.29 10.36
N LYS A 108 -2.71 -18.57 11.38
CA LYS A 108 -2.24 -18.84 12.75
C LYS A 108 -1.28 -17.77 13.28
N ARG A 109 -1.53 -16.51 12.97
CA ARG A 109 -0.72 -15.36 13.44
C ARG A 109 -0.72 -15.28 14.95
N ASN A 110 0.41 -14.85 15.51
CA ASN A 110 0.56 -14.55 16.94
C ASN A 110 1.18 -13.13 17.09
N PRO A 111 0.44 -12.15 17.63
CA PRO A 111 -0.94 -12.24 18.11
C PRO A 111 -1.97 -12.47 16.99
N SER A 112 -3.14 -13.00 17.35
CA SER A 112 -4.27 -13.16 16.42
C SER A 112 -4.71 -11.80 15.87
N PRO A 113 -5.26 -11.76 14.63
CA PRO A 113 -5.79 -10.53 14.06
C PRO A 113 -6.94 -9.98 14.92
N LYS A 114 -7.00 -8.65 15.01
CA LYS A 114 -8.06 -7.94 15.70
C LYS A 114 -8.82 -7.08 14.71
N TYR A 115 -10.11 -6.91 14.93
CA TYR A 115 -10.92 -6.00 14.13
C TYR A 115 -10.57 -4.56 14.52
N GLN A 116 -10.07 -3.79 13.56
CA GLN A 116 -9.87 -2.36 13.71
C GLN A 116 -11.15 -1.63 13.33
N GLU A 117 -11.59 -0.69 14.16
CA GLU A 117 -12.68 0.21 13.80
C GLU A 117 -12.30 1.04 12.57
N PRO A 118 -13.24 1.26 11.65
CA PRO A 118 -12.98 2.11 10.50
C PRO A 118 -12.66 3.54 10.94
N LEU A 119 -11.73 4.15 10.24
CA LEU A 119 -11.40 5.57 10.39
C LEU A 119 -12.21 6.39 9.40
N SER A 120 -12.44 7.67 9.70
CA SER A 120 -12.89 8.61 8.69
C SER A 120 -11.86 8.75 7.55
N PRO A 121 -12.26 9.18 6.35
CA PRO A 121 -11.33 9.40 5.24
C PRO A 121 -10.17 10.34 5.59
N GLU A 122 -10.46 11.42 6.32
CA GLU A 122 -9.47 12.40 6.78
C GLU A 122 -8.52 11.82 7.83
N GLU A 123 -8.98 10.94 8.70
CA GLU A 123 -8.13 10.24 9.66
C GLU A 123 -7.28 9.19 8.97
N SER A 124 -7.86 8.43 8.04
CA SER A 124 -7.15 7.43 7.24
C SER A 124 -6.04 8.07 6.42
N LYS A 125 -6.29 9.22 5.79
CA LYS A 125 -5.30 10.02 5.05
C LYS A 125 -4.05 10.31 5.88
N LYS A 126 -4.18 10.61 7.17
CA LYS A 126 -3.05 10.91 8.06
C LYS A 126 -2.12 9.72 8.32
N LEU A 127 -2.57 8.49 8.05
CA LEU A 127 -1.76 7.29 8.20
C LEU A 127 -1.00 6.91 6.93
N ILE A 128 -1.28 7.55 5.80
CA ILE A 128 -0.67 7.25 4.52
C ILE A 128 0.58 8.11 4.35
N GLN A 129 1.71 7.48 4.08
CA GLN A 129 2.96 8.16 3.77
C GLN A 129 3.21 8.16 2.27
N VAL A 130 3.56 9.31 1.73
CA VAL A 130 3.95 9.48 0.33
C VAL A 130 5.42 9.86 0.24
N PRO A 131 6.09 9.60 -0.90
CA PRO A 131 7.47 10.02 -1.13
C PRO A 131 7.64 11.54 -1.04
N VAL A 132 8.86 11.98 -0.73
CA VAL A 132 9.20 13.40 -0.70
C VAL A 132 8.91 14.06 -2.04
N GLY A 133 8.18 15.17 -2.03
CA GLY A 133 7.77 15.90 -3.23
C GLY A 133 6.41 15.50 -3.77
N PHE A 134 5.70 14.60 -3.07
CA PHE A 134 4.30 14.27 -3.34
C PHE A 134 3.42 14.67 -2.17
N ASP A 135 2.22 15.11 -2.49
CA ASP A 135 1.15 15.35 -1.53
C ASP A 135 0.02 14.36 -1.77
N LEU A 136 -0.70 13.99 -0.73
CA LEU A 136 -1.86 13.12 -0.79
C LEU A 136 -3.12 13.96 -0.66
N GLU A 137 -4.00 13.87 -1.63
CA GLU A 137 -5.30 14.52 -1.61
C GLU A 137 -6.43 13.48 -1.57
N LEU A 138 -7.52 13.81 -0.90
CA LEU A 138 -8.71 13.00 -0.85
C LEU A 138 -9.61 13.40 -2.01
N PHE A 139 -9.62 12.60 -3.07
CA PHE A 139 -10.42 12.84 -4.28
C PHE A 139 -11.87 12.40 -4.10
N ALA A 140 -12.09 11.22 -3.55
CA ALA A 140 -13.42 10.67 -3.30
C ALA A 140 -13.38 9.64 -2.16
N SER A 141 -14.50 9.43 -1.48
CA SER A 141 -14.63 8.50 -0.37
C SER A 141 -16.05 7.97 -0.23
N GLU A 142 -16.28 7.11 0.73
CA GLU A 142 -17.63 6.72 1.13
C GLU A 142 -18.43 7.93 1.62
N PRO A 143 -19.73 8.01 1.34
CA PRO A 143 -20.57 6.99 0.69
C PRO A 143 -20.60 7.05 -0.85
N ASP A 144 -19.90 8.00 -1.48
CA ASP A 144 -19.96 8.21 -2.93
C ASP A 144 -19.24 7.12 -3.71
N ILE A 145 -18.18 6.55 -3.12
CA ILE A 145 -17.47 5.36 -3.63
C ILE A 145 -17.46 4.29 -2.54
N ILE A 146 -17.85 3.07 -2.89
CA ILE A 146 -17.93 1.95 -1.96
C ILE A 146 -17.08 0.78 -2.49
N ASN A 147 -16.17 0.28 -1.65
CA ASN A 147 -15.33 -0.89 -1.95
C ASN A 147 -14.69 -0.87 -3.36
N PRO A 148 -13.92 0.15 -3.72
CA PRO A 148 -13.28 0.27 -5.03
C PRO A 148 -12.18 -0.78 -5.17
N ILE A 149 -12.14 -1.50 -6.31
CA ILE A 149 -11.11 -2.52 -6.58
C ILE A 149 -10.25 -2.23 -7.81
N ALA A 150 -10.76 -1.44 -8.74
CA ALA A 150 -10.01 -0.98 -9.91
C ALA A 150 -10.44 0.42 -10.31
N MET A 151 -9.53 1.16 -10.90
CA MET A 151 -9.79 2.50 -11.41
C MET A 151 -8.89 2.79 -12.61
N ASP A 152 -9.37 3.68 -13.48
CA ASP A 152 -8.62 4.22 -14.61
C ASP A 152 -9.17 5.60 -15.00
N TRP A 153 -8.44 6.35 -15.82
CA TRP A 153 -8.80 7.68 -16.25
C TRP A 153 -9.16 7.70 -17.74
N ASP A 154 -10.26 8.37 -18.08
CA ASP A 154 -10.61 8.59 -19.47
C ASP A 154 -9.84 9.79 -20.08
N GLU A 155 -10.01 9.99 -21.40
CA GLU A 155 -9.37 11.10 -22.12
C GLU A 155 -9.88 12.49 -21.72
N LYS A 156 -10.96 12.57 -20.95
CA LYS A 156 -11.50 13.82 -20.40
C LYS A 156 -10.96 14.11 -18.99
N GLY A 157 -10.13 13.20 -18.44
CA GLY A 157 -9.57 13.31 -17.09
C GLY A 157 -10.56 12.92 -16.00
N ARG A 158 -11.62 12.18 -16.31
CA ARG A 158 -12.59 11.68 -15.33
C ARG A 158 -12.13 10.32 -14.80
N LEU A 159 -12.29 10.09 -13.51
CA LEU A 159 -11.93 8.84 -12.86
C LEU A 159 -13.07 7.82 -13.01
N TRP A 160 -12.76 6.67 -13.57
CA TRP A 160 -13.67 5.54 -13.63
C TRP A 160 -13.30 4.52 -12.56
N VAL A 161 -14.29 4.10 -11.77
CA VAL A 161 -14.10 3.24 -10.61
C VAL A 161 -15.01 2.02 -10.70
N ILE A 162 -14.44 0.84 -10.51
CA ILE A 162 -15.20 -0.40 -10.29
C ILE A 162 -15.44 -0.55 -8.79
N GLU A 163 -16.70 -0.64 -8.42
CA GLU A 163 -17.15 -0.98 -7.07
C GLU A 163 -17.59 -2.44 -7.04
N THR A 164 -16.97 -3.24 -6.16
CA THR A 164 -17.29 -4.65 -6.01
C THR A 164 -17.83 -4.93 -4.62
N VAL A 165 -19.13 -4.73 -4.45
CA VAL A 165 -19.85 -4.86 -3.17
C VAL A 165 -20.09 -6.32 -2.83
N ASP A 166 -20.30 -7.17 -3.85
CA ASP A 166 -20.60 -8.59 -3.71
C ASP A 166 -19.40 -9.45 -3.31
N TYR A 167 -18.18 -9.02 -3.63
CA TYR A 167 -16.96 -9.78 -3.29
C TYR A 167 -16.73 -9.86 -1.77
N PRO A 168 -16.31 -11.00 -1.23
CA PRO A 168 -16.05 -12.28 -1.89
C PRO A 168 -17.22 -13.27 -1.79
N ASN A 169 -18.38 -12.88 -1.27
CA ASN A 169 -19.34 -13.81 -0.71
C ASN A 169 -20.61 -14.00 -1.54
N SER A 170 -20.86 -13.15 -2.52
CA SER A 170 -22.17 -13.09 -3.20
C SER A 170 -22.04 -13.23 -4.72
N VAL A 171 -21.22 -14.20 -5.19
CA VAL A 171 -21.18 -14.55 -6.62
C VAL A 171 -22.58 -14.97 -7.07
N ARG A 172 -23.09 -14.34 -8.11
CA ARG A 172 -24.43 -14.63 -8.67
C ARG A 172 -24.28 -15.59 -9.83
N ASP A 173 -25.18 -16.58 -9.90
CA ASP A 173 -25.22 -17.54 -11.00
C ASP A 173 -25.89 -16.96 -12.26
N GLU A 174 -26.65 -15.85 -12.12
CA GLU A 174 -27.37 -15.18 -13.20
C GLU A 174 -26.75 -13.83 -13.52
N GLU A 175 -26.69 -13.47 -14.79
CA GLU A 175 -26.28 -12.14 -15.24
C GLU A 175 -27.33 -11.08 -14.89
N GLY A 176 -26.88 -9.86 -14.60
CA GLY A 176 -27.75 -8.72 -14.36
C GLY A 176 -28.42 -8.67 -13.00
N VAL A 177 -27.99 -9.50 -12.04
CA VAL A 177 -28.53 -9.55 -10.67
C VAL A 177 -27.50 -9.20 -9.59
N GLY A 178 -26.26 -8.89 -9.95
CA GLY A 178 -25.23 -8.44 -9.01
C GLY A 178 -25.48 -7.04 -8.47
N ASP A 179 -24.81 -6.71 -7.37
CA ASP A 179 -24.88 -5.38 -6.73
C ASP A 179 -23.68 -4.49 -7.11
N ASP A 180 -22.77 -5.02 -7.93
CA ASP A 180 -21.56 -4.34 -8.36
C ASP A 180 -21.81 -3.37 -9.51
N ARG A 181 -20.97 -2.34 -9.63
CA ARG A 181 -21.16 -1.26 -10.58
C ARG A 181 -19.87 -0.58 -10.99
N ILE A 182 -19.97 0.22 -12.04
CA ILE A 182 -18.91 1.11 -12.50
C ILE A 182 -19.44 2.53 -12.40
N LYS A 183 -18.67 3.40 -11.76
CA LYS A 183 -18.96 4.82 -11.63
C LYS A 183 -17.95 5.67 -12.37
N ILE A 184 -18.43 6.82 -12.90
CA ILE A 184 -17.62 7.94 -13.37
C ILE A 184 -17.64 8.99 -12.27
N CYS A 185 -16.45 9.41 -11.85
CA CYS A 185 -16.26 10.43 -10.82
C CYS A 185 -15.61 11.66 -11.47
N GLU A 186 -16.26 12.81 -11.34
CA GLU A 186 -15.84 14.05 -11.96
C GLU A 186 -15.59 15.11 -10.88
N ASP A 187 -14.51 15.84 -11.03
CA ASP A 187 -14.24 17.11 -10.37
C ASP A 187 -14.67 18.21 -11.35
N THR A 188 -15.85 18.81 -11.13
CA THR A 188 -16.43 19.74 -12.08
C THR A 188 -16.02 21.19 -11.83
N ASP A 189 -15.50 21.51 -10.67
CA ASP A 189 -15.08 22.86 -10.29
C ASP A 189 -13.55 23.03 -10.19
N GLY A 190 -12.78 21.93 -10.29
CA GLY A 190 -11.31 21.94 -10.35
C GLY A 190 -10.67 22.09 -8.98
N ASP A 191 -11.33 21.70 -7.88
CA ASP A 191 -10.81 21.81 -6.52
C ASP A 191 -10.00 20.58 -6.08
N GLY A 192 -9.88 19.56 -6.95
CA GLY A 192 -9.17 18.32 -6.68
C GLY A 192 -10.03 17.25 -6.02
N LYS A 193 -11.34 17.44 -5.93
CA LYS A 193 -12.30 16.48 -5.38
C LYS A 193 -13.42 16.19 -6.36
N ALA A 194 -13.86 14.95 -6.38
CA ALA A 194 -15.03 14.60 -7.17
C ALA A 194 -16.30 15.15 -6.51
N ASP A 195 -17.11 15.86 -7.28
CA ASP A 195 -18.39 16.44 -6.87
C ASP A 195 -19.58 15.91 -7.70
N LYS A 196 -19.29 15.14 -8.77
CA LYS A 196 -20.29 14.47 -9.58
C LYS A 196 -19.97 12.99 -9.76
N PHE A 197 -20.97 12.15 -9.48
CA PHE A 197 -20.85 10.69 -9.54
C PHE A 197 -21.96 10.11 -10.43
N THR A 198 -21.58 9.50 -11.53
CA THR A 198 -22.52 8.88 -12.47
C THR A 198 -22.33 7.37 -12.47
N VAL A 199 -23.40 6.61 -12.28
CA VAL A 199 -23.38 5.16 -12.48
C VAL A 199 -23.41 4.87 -13.97
N PHE A 200 -22.28 4.43 -14.50
CA PHE A 200 -22.13 4.07 -15.91
C PHE A 200 -22.75 2.71 -16.22
N ALA A 201 -22.50 1.73 -15.39
CA ALA A 201 -23.08 0.41 -15.51
C ALA A 201 -23.32 -0.17 -14.10
N ASP A 202 -24.43 -0.83 -13.92
CA ASP A 202 -24.81 -1.53 -12.68
C ASP A 202 -25.09 -3.01 -12.91
N LYS A 203 -25.49 -3.72 -11.85
CA LYS A 203 -25.86 -5.13 -11.87
C LYS A 203 -24.76 -6.02 -12.43
N LEU A 204 -23.50 -5.66 -12.18
CA LEU A 204 -22.35 -6.45 -12.52
C LEU A 204 -22.11 -7.53 -11.45
N ASN A 205 -21.35 -8.56 -11.81
CA ASN A 205 -21.06 -9.68 -10.93
C ASN A 205 -19.54 -9.82 -10.77
N ILE A 206 -18.99 -9.23 -9.73
CA ILE A 206 -17.57 -9.24 -9.39
C ILE A 206 -16.67 -8.82 -10.57
N PRO A 207 -16.90 -7.64 -11.15
CA PRO A 207 -15.98 -7.06 -12.12
C PRO A 207 -14.64 -6.75 -11.44
N THR A 208 -13.51 -7.03 -12.09
CA THR A 208 -12.19 -6.95 -11.46
C THR A 208 -11.22 -5.97 -12.11
N SER A 209 -11.46 -5.61 -13.36
CA SER A 209 -10.63 -4.64 -14.09
C SER A 209 -11.40 -4.04 -15.26
N LEU A 210 -10.96 -2.88 -15.73
CA LEU A 210 -11.47 -2.23 -16.93
C LEU A 210 -10.32 -1.70 -17.79
N VAL A 211 -10.57 -1.54 -19.07
CA VAL A 211 -9.70 -0.86 -20.02
C VAL A 211 -10.53 -0.15 -21.09
N PHE A 212 -10.15 1.07 -21.45
CA PHE A 212 -10.79 1.82 -22.51
C PHE A 212 -10.46 1.24 -23.90
N ALA A 213 -11.47 0.95 -24.69
CA ALA A 213 -11.32 0.40 -26.02
C ALA A 213 -12.55 0.73 -26.91
N ASN A 214 -12.31 1.01 -28.19
CA ASN A 214 -13.36 1.19 -29.22
C ASN A 214 -14.47 2.19 -28.86
N GLY A 215 -14.15 3.23 -28.09
CA GLY A 215 -15.12 4.23 -27.63
C GLY A 215 -16.06 3.74 -26.52
N GLY A 216 -15.65 2.70 -25.80
CA GLY A 216 -16.29 2.15 -24.63
C GLY A 216 -15.24 1.57 -23.70
N ILE A 217 -15.62 0.60 -22.88
CA ILE A 217 -14.72 -0.13 -21.97
C ILE A 217 -14.87 -1.63 -22.13
N ILE A 218 -13.77 -2.34 -21.96
CA ILE A 218 -13.76 -3.80 -21.76
C ILE A 218 -13.59 -4.05 -20.27
N VAL A 219 -14.47 -4.86 -19.70
CA VAL A 219 -14.51 -5.19 -18.28
C VAL A 219 -14.28 -6.67 -18.09
N SER A 220 -13.36 -7.03 -17.19
CA SER A 220 -13.17 -8.42 -16.77
C SER A 220 -14.20 -8.76 -15.69
N GLN A 221 -15.10 -9.68 -16.01
CA GLN A 221 -16.10 -10.22 -15.10
C GLN A 221 -16.13 -11.75 -15.27
N ALA A 222 -15.37 -12.48 -14.45
CA ALA A 222 -15.20 -13.93 -14.63
C ALA A 222 -16.54 -14.67 -14.71
N PRO A 223 -16.71 -15.65 -15.66
CA PRO A 223 -15.70 -16.13 -16.59
C PRO A 223 -15.59 -15.34 -17.92
N HIS A 224 -16.23 -14.20 -18.02
CA HIS A 224 -16.41 -13.44 -19.25
C HIS A 224 -15.62 -12.12 -19.27
N PHE A 225 -15.46 -11.59 -20.47
CA PHE A 225 -15.16 -10.18 -20.73
C PHE A 225 -16.39 -9.52 -21.32
N LEU A 226 -16.76 -8.37 -20.77
CA LEU A 226 -17.87 -7.57 -21.24
C LEU A 226 -17.35 -6.35 -22.01
N PHE A 227 -18.00 -6.00 -23.12
CA PHE A 227 -17.87 -4.70 -23.75
C PHE A 227 -19.06 -3.83 -23.38
N LEU A 228 -18.78 -2.67 -22.80
CA LEU A 228 -19.79 -1.71 -22.36
C LEU A 228 -19.54 -0.39 -23.06
N LYS A 229 -20.61 0.24 -23.60
CA LYS A 229 -20.47 1.49 -24.32
C LYS A 229 -21.70 2.36 -24.16
N ASP A 230 -21.47 3.65 -23.98
CA ASP A 230 -22.45 4.73 -24.14
C ASP A 230 -22.50 5.16 -25.60
N ASN A 231 -23.69 5.16 -26.22
CA ASN A 231 -23.89 5.57 -27.61
C ASN A 231 -24.56 6.94 -27.76
N ASP A 232 -25.28 7.39 -26.75
CA ASP A 232 -26.06 8.64 -26.85
C ASP A 232 -25.45 9.79 -26.05
N GLY A 233 -24.42 9.52 -25.25
CA GLY A 233 -23.63 10.51 -24.51
C GLY A 233 -24.22 10.90 -23.15
N ASP A 234 -25.02 10.02 -22.55
CA ASP A 234 -25.62 10.26 -21.24
C ASP A 234 -24.78 9.71 -20.08
N ASP A 235 -23.58 9.23 -20.40
CA ASP A 235 -22.63 8.59 -19.47
C ASP A 235 -23.17 7.29 -18.83
N LYS A 236 -24.04 6.55 -19.58
CA LYS A 236 -24.50 5.21 -19.20
C LYS A 236 -24.30 4.20 -20.32
N ALA A 237 -24.14 2.95 -19.95
CA ALA A 237 -23.90 1.88 -20.90
C ALA A 237 -25.18 1.44 -21.61
N ASP A 238 -25.37 1.85 -22.88
CA ASP A 238 -26.43 1.35 -23.77
C ASP A 238 -26.12 -0.03 -24.33
N ILE A 239 -24.84 -0.30 -24.55
CA ILE A 239 -24.36 -1.57 -25.06
C ILE A 239 -23.74 -2.35 -23.90
N ARG A 240 -24.16 -3.61 -23.81
CA ARG A 240 -23.58 -4.59 -22.91
C ARG A 240 -23.48 -5.92 -23.66
N GLU A 241 -22.28 -6.28 -24.05
CA GLU A 241 -22.00 -7.47 -24.85
C GLU A 241 -20.93 -8.33 -24.19
N THR A 242 -21.16 -9.63 -24.11
CA THR A 242 -20.13 -10.61 -23.77
C THR A 242 -19.28 -10.86 -25.00
N ILE A 243 -17.98 -10.58 -24.91
CA ILE A 243 -17.05 -10.70 -26.04
C ILE A 243 -16.17 -11.95 -25.98
N ILE A 244 -16.00 -12.55 -24.82
CA ILE A 244 -15.31 -13.83 -24.58
C ILE A 244 -15.99 -14.51 -23.39
#